data_6ebc87dc5457990785a72bd525eb0c01
#
_entry.id   6ebc87dc5457990785a72bd525eb0c01
#
_cell.length_a   1.000
_cell.length_b   1.000
_cell.length_c   1.000
_cell.angle_alpha   90.00
_cell.angle_beta   90.00
_cell.angle_gamma   90.00
#
_symmetry.space_group_name_H-M   'P 1'
#
loop_
_entity.id
_entity.type
_entity.pdbx_description
1 polymer ?
#
loop_
_entity_poly.entity_id
_entity_poly.type
_entity_poly.pdbx_seq_one_letter_code
_entity_poly.pdbx_strand_id
1 'polypeptide(L)'
;MSGKRIVFLDRDGTLNEEVSDEQIDSLAKIRLMPGVIPALLELKRAGFAFVMVTNQDGLGTPSFPRESFDLAHRFILELLSSQGIEFEAVFLCPHFKREDCACRKPKLGMVQAFLDANDLDKAHSFMVGDRETDLQFAANLGVQGMRITLGGPAEETWPAITARILGQARRARVQRKTKETDVSVEVDLSREGPSDIASGLGFFDHMLEQIAKHGGFALKLKCNGDLQIDEHHTVEDCALTLGAALREALGDKRGIARYGFLLAMDEAEAQVALDLSGRPYFVWEGKFSRERVGELPTELVPHFFRSLAESLGAALHITVRGDNSHHMIESCFKGVGRSLRQAIRLDSEGVPSSKGTL
;
A
#
# COMPACT_ATOMS: atom_id res chain seq x y z
N MET A 1 -16.17 -8.03 -10.79
CA MET A 1 -15.49 -8.59 -9.59
C MET A 1 -14.02 -8.39 -9.81
N SER A 2 -13.28 -7.79 -8.87
CA SER A 2 -11.82 -7.69 -9.00
C SER A 2 -11.24 -9.09 -8.88
N GLY A 3 -10.30 -9.46 -9.79
CA GLY A 3 -9.61 -10.75 -9.75
C GLY A 3 -8.84 -10.97 -8.44
N LYS A 4 -8.39 -12.20 -8.18
CA LYS A 4 -7.59 -12.53 -7.00
C LYS A 4 -6.21 -11.88 -7.05
N ARG A 5 -5.78 -11.25 -5.96
CA ARG A 5 -4.42 -10.75 -5.77
C ARG A 5 -3.55 -11.85 -5.19
N ILE A 6 -2.55 -12.29 -5.94
CA ILE A 6 -1.72 -13.44 -5.59
C ILE A 6 -0.25 -13.00 -5.50
N VAL A 7 0.43 -13.47 -4.45
CA VAL A 7 1.89 -13.47 -4.41
C VAL A 7 2.36 -14.89 -4.69
N PHE A 8 2.95 -15.09 -5.87
CA PHE A 8 3.66 -16.31 -6.22
C PHE A 8 5.01 -16.30 -5.53
N LEU A 9 5.39 -17.42 -4.95
CA LEU A 9 6.55 -17.52 -4.08
C LEU A 9 7.42 -18.70 -4.52
N ASP A 10 8.70 -18.45 -4.76
CA ASP A 10 9.63 -19.57 -4.80
C ASP A 10 9.86 -20.10 -3.37
N ARG A 11 10.44 -21.30 -3.24
CA ARG A 11 10.70 -21.93 -1.95
C ARG A 11 12.13 -21.66 -1.46
N ASP A 12 13.11 -22.17 -2.19
CA ASP A 12 14.52 -22.13 -1.79
C ASP A 12 15.14 -20.78 -2.16
N GLY A 13 15.94 -20.20 -1.29
CA GLY A 13 16.40 -18.81 -1.42
C GLY A 13 15.32 -17.73 -1.19
N THR A 14 14.05 -18.13 -0.98
CA THR A 14 12.91 -17.21 -0.86
C THR A 14 12.16 -17.38 0.46
N LEU A 15 11.55 -18.51 0.71
CA LEU A 15 10.91 -18.86 1.99
C LEU A 15 11.90 -19.47 2.97
N ASN A 16 12.76 -20.31 2.46
CA ASN A 16 13.86 -20.96 3.17
C ASN A 16 15.19 -20.49 2.58
N GLU A 17 16.22 -20.35 3.42
CA GLU A 17 17.58 -20.07 2.95
C GLU A 17 18.05 -21.16 2.01
N GLU A 18 18.74 -20.79 0.94
CA GLU A 18 19.35 -21.78 0.03
C GLU A 18 20.58 -22.40 0.67
N VAL A 19 20.76 -23.69 0.46
CA VAL A 19 21.95 -24.45 0.92
C VAL A 19 22.93 -24.66 -0.22
N SER A 20 24.18 -24.93 0.10
CA SER A 20 25.28 -25.03 -0.88
C SER A 20 25.11 -26.13 -1.92
N ASP A 21 24.34 -27.18 -1.63
CA ASP A 21 24.02 -28.27 -2.54
C ASP A 21 22.65 -28.11 -3.25
N GLU A 22 22.00 -26.95 -3.04
CA GLU A 22 20.68 -26.58 -3.64
C GLU A 22 19.55 -27.60 -3.35
N GLN A 23 19.68 -28.43 -2.31
CA GLN A 23 18.72 -29.48 -1.97
C GLN A 23 18.32 -29.42 -0.50
N ILE A 24 17.10 -29.04 -0.22
CA ILE A 24 16.52 -29.08 1.13
C ILE A 24 15.87 -30.46 1.33
N ASP A 25 16.69 -31.44 1.72
CA ASP A 25 16.38 -32.87 1.87
C ASP A 25 16.35 -33.35 3.32
N SER A 26 16.58 -32.47 4.30
CA SER A 26 16.53 -32.81 5.71
C SER A 26 16.07 -31.63 6.57
N LEU A 27 15.52 -31.91 7.76
CA LEU A 27 15.08 -30.89 8.71
C LEU A 27 16.25 -30.00 9.18
N ALA A 28 17.48 -30.54 9.22
CA ALA A 28 18.67 -29.81 9.62
C ALA A 28 19.05 -28.67 8.65
N LYS A 29 18.62 -28.76 7.39
CA LYS A 29 18.86 -27.76 6.34
C LYS A 29 17.80 -26.64 6.32
N ILE A 30 16.73 -26.76 7.12
CA ILE A 30 15.65 -25.76 7.12
C ILE A 30 16.06 -24.55 7.95
N ARG A 31 16.12 -23.40 7.29
CA ARG A 31 16.31 -22.08 7.88
C ARG A 31 15.40 -21.10 7.13
N LEU A 32 14.38 -20.60 7.81
CA LEU A 32 13.51 -19.61 7.18
C LEU A 32 14.26 -18.31 6.85
N MET A 33 13.96 -17.74 5.72
CA MET A 33 14.51 -16.43 5.34
C MET A 33 14.17 -15.36 6.38
N PRO A 34 15.13 -14.48 6.75
CA PRO A 34 14.89 -13.42 7.73
C PRO A 34 13.69 -12.55 7.35
N GLY A 35 12.74 -12.43 8.26
CA GLY A 35 11.55 -11.58 8.07
C GLY A 35 10.41 -12.20 7.24
N VAL A 36 10.52 -13.44 6.77
CA VAL A 36 9.49 -14.06 5.91
C VAL A 36 8.14 -14.20 6.61
N ILE A 37 8.10 -14.67 7.86
CA ILE A 37 6.83 -14.87 8.59
C ILE A 37 6.08 -13.55 8.76
N PRO A 38 6.65 -12.48 9.37
CA PRO A 38 5.94 -11.21 9.51
C PRO A 38 5.54 -10.61 8.15
N ALA A 39 6.36 -10.75 7.11
CA ALA A 39 6.07 -10.29 5.76
C ALA A 39 4.82 -10.98 5.17
N LEU A 40 4.76 -12.30 5.21
CA LEU A 40 3.60 -13.04 4.68
C LEU A 40 2.33 -12.78 5.50
N LEU A 41 2.43 -12.63 6.83
CA LEU A 41 1.29 -12.25 7.66
C LEU A 41 0.76 -10.85 7.30
N GLU A 42 1.64 -9.91 7.02
CA GLU A 42 1.27 -8.55 6.61
C GLU A 42 0.61 -8.55 5.23
N LEU A 43 1.17 -9.29 4.26
CA LEU A 43 0.58 -9.46 2.94
C LEU A 43 -0.78 -10.18 2.99
N LYS A 44 -0.93 -11.21 3.85
CA LYS A 44 -2.22 -11.87 4.08
C LYS A 44 -3.26 -10.91 4.63
N ARG A 45 -2.92 -10.08 5.64
CA ARG A 45 -3.82 -9.05 6.18
C ARG A 45 -4.25 -8.04 5.11
N ALA A 46 -3.36 -7.74 4.16
CA ALA A 46 -3.68 -6.88 3.02
C ALA A 46 -4.52 -7.59 1.94
N GLY A 47 -4.90 -8.87 2.16
CA GLY A 47 -5.79 -9.64 1.28
C GLY A 47 -5.09 -10.30 0.09
N PHE A 48 -3.78 -10.57 0.19
CA PHE A 48 -3.08 -11.41 -0.79
C PHE A 48 -3.23 -12.89 -0.45
N ALA A 49 -3.46 -13.71 -1.49
CA ALA A 49 -3.32 -15.16 -1.44
C ALA A 49 -1.90 -15.58 -1.83
N PHE A 50 -1.47 -16.77 -1.42
CA PHE A 50 -0.13 -17.29 -1.70
C PHE A 50 -0.19 -18.54 -2.56
N VAL A 51 0.69 -18.61 -3.57
CA VAL A 51 0.90 -19.76 -4.42
C VAL A 51 2.40 -20.07 -4.46
N MET A 52 2.80 -21.28 -4.07
CA MET A 52 4.20 -21.69 -4.15
C MET A 52 4.50 -22.26 -5.53
N VAL A 53 5.62 -21.83 -6.13
CA VAL A 53 6.07 -22.28 -7.45
C VAL A 53 7.58 -22.55 -7.41
N THR A 54 8.00 -23.82 -7.35
CA THR A 54 9.40 -24.17 -7.13
C THR A 54 9.95 -25.16 -8.16
N ASN A 55 11.21 -24.95 -8.58
CA ASN A 55 11.98 -25.92 -9.36
C ASN A 55 12.84 -26.77 -8.41
N GLN A 56 12.74 -28.08 -8.51
CA GLN A 56 13.45 -29.04 -7.67
C GLN A 56 14.23 -30.03 -8.56
N ASP A 57 15.41 -29.57 -8.97
CA ASP A 57 16.23 -30.29 -9.97
C ASP A 57 16.60 -31.69 -9.54
N GLY A 58 16.18 -32.67 -10.33
CA GLY A 58 16.50 -34.09 -10.11
C GLY A 58 15.76 -34.74 -8.94
N LEU A 59 14.67 -34.17 -8.47
CA LEU A 59 13.83 -34.76 -7.44
C LEU A 59 13.32 -36.16 -7.88
N GLY A 60 13.52 -37.15 -7.03
CA GLY A 60 13.21 -38.57 -7.30
C GLY A 60 14.39 -39.36 -7.84
N THR A 61 15.57 -38.75 -8.04
CA THR A 61 16.82 -39.44 -8.35
C THR A 61 17.50 -39.97 -7.08
N PRO A 62 18.49 -40.86 -7.19
CA PRO A 62 19.27 -41.31 -6.02
C PRO A 62 20.01 -40.19 -5.28
N SER A 63 20.38 -39.09 -5.98
CA SER A 63 21.02 -37.91 -5.37
C SER A 63 20.05 -36.98 -4.66
N PHE A 64 18.73 -37.05 -5.00
CA PHE A 64 17.68 -36.27 -4.36
C PHE A 64 16.41 -37.11 -4.18
N PRO A 65 16.38 -38.00 -3.18
CA PRO A 65 15.26 -38.91 -2.95
C PRO A 65 13.97 -38.18 -2.60
N ARG A 66 12.86 -38.63 -3.17
CA ARG A 66 11.53 -38.03 -2.96
C ARG A 66 11.12 -38.00 -1.50
N GLU A 67 11.38 -39.08 -0.76
CA GLU A 67 11.00 -39.20 0.66
C GLU A 67 11.68 -38.17 1.53
N SER A 68 12.98 -37.91 1.30
CA SER A 68 13.75 -36.91 2.05
C SER A 68 13.24 -35.50 1.77
N PHE A 69 12.95 -35.20 0.51
CA PHE A 69 12.34 -33.92 0.13
C PHE A 69 10.95 -33.75 0.76
N ASP A 70 10.07 -34.74 0.63
CA ASP A 70 8.68 -34.66 1.11
C ASP A 70 8.61 -34.45 2.62
N LEU A 71 9.55 -35.01 3.40
CA LEU A 71 9.65 -34.75 4.85
C LEU A 71 9.96 -33.28 5.14
N ALA A 72 11.02 -32.76 4.49
CA ALA A 72 11.43 -31.37 4.70
C ALA A 72 10.40 -30.37 4.18
N HIS A 73 9.83 -30.66 2.99
CA HIS A 73 8.82 -29.82 2.38
C HIS A 73 7.53 -29.72 3.22
N ARG A 74 7.04 -30.86 3.70
CA ARG A 74 5.88 -30.90 4.60
C ARG A 74 6.13 -30.11 5.88
N PHE A 75 7.30 -30.27 6.49
CA PHE A 75 7.65 -29.53 7.69
C PHE A 75 7.65 -27.99 7.46
N ILE A 76 8.16 -27.51 6.32
CA ILE A 76 8.11 -26.07 5.97
C ILE A 76 6.64 -25.61 5.87
N LEU A 77 5.79 -26.37 5.18
CA LEU A 77 4.37 -26.03 5.04
C LEU A 77 3.63 -26.04 6.39
N GLU A 78 3.87 -27.05 7.23
CA GLU A 78 3.28 -27.15 8.57
C GLU A 78 3.75 -26.01 9.49
N LEU A 79 5.04 -25.63 9.40
CA LEU A 79 5.61 -24.52 10.16
C LEU A 79 4.92 -23.19 9.77
N LEU A 80 4.76 -22.92 8.47
CA LEU A 80 4.09 -21.72 7.97
C LEU A 80 2.60 -21.73 8.31
N SER A 81 1.92 -22.88 8.15
CA SER A 81 0.51 -23.05 8.53
C SER A 81 0.28 -22.82 10.01
N SER A 82 1.21 -23.30 10.89
CA SER A 82 1.13 -23.03 12.35
C SER A 82 1.17 -21.55 12.70
N GLN A 83 1.70 -20.71 11.81
CA GLN A 83 1.72 -19.26 11.93
C GLN A 83 0.52 -18.59 11.22
N GLY A 84 -0.41 -19.39 10.70
CA GLY A 84 -1.57 -18.91 9.98
C GLY A 84 -1.29 -18.55 8.50
N ILE A 85 -0.19 -19.01 7.92
CA ILE A 85 0.17 -18.76 6.51
C ILE A 85 -0.19 -20.00 5.70
N GLU A 86 -1.21 -19.89 4.84
CA GLU A 86 -1.70 -20.98 4.00
C GLU A 86 -1.41 -20.69 2.54
N PHE A 87 -1.14 -21.76 1.75
CA PHE A 87 -0.99 -21.67 0.31
C PHE A 87 -2.24 -22.18 -0.39
N GLU A 88 -2.79 -21.42 -1.34
CA GLU A 88 -3.91 -21.88 -2.18
C GLU A 88 -3.49 -23.04 -3.10
N ALA A 89 -2.23 -23.04 -3.54
CA ALA A 89 -1.66 -24.11 -4.35
C ALA A 89 -0.14 -24.18 -4.17
N VAL A 90 0.42 -25.37 -4.38
CA VAL A 90 1.85 -25.64 -4.38
C VAL A 90 2.20 -26.38 -5.68
N PHE A 91 3.05 -25.74 -6.48
CA PHE A 91 3.50 -26.28 -7.77
C PHE A 91 4.99 -26.57 -7.72
N LEU A 92 5.37 -27.77 -8.21
CA LEU A 92 6.70 -28.28 -8.15
C LEU A 92 7.12 -28.87 -9.50
N CYS A 93 8.27 -28.46 -10.02
CA CYS A 93 8.89 -29.07 -11.18
C CYS A 93 10.09 -29.95 -10.76
N PRO A 94 10.09 -31.27 -10.97
CA PRO A 94 11.18 -32.17 -10.58
C PRO A 94 12.30 -32.30 -11.63
N HIS A 95 12.13 -31.70 -12.81
CA HIS A 95 12.97 -31.93 -13.97
C HIS A 95 14.24 -31.06 -13.96
N PHE A 96 15.33 -31.63 -14.45
CA PHE A 96 16.54 -30.87 -14.72
C PHE A 96 16.36 -29.89 -15.87
N LYS A 97 17.14 -28.81 -15.86
CA LYS A 97 17.12 -27.78 -16.92
C LYS A 97 17.30 -28.36 -18.33
N ARG A 98 18.15 -29.41 -18.48
CA ARG A 98 18.43 -30.08 -19.76
C ARG A 98 17.24 -30.84 -20.37
N GLU A 99 16.20 -31.13 -19.57
CA GLU A 99 15.02 -31.87 -20.02
C GLU A 99 14.01 -30.97 -20.74
N ASP A 100 14.19 -29.67 -20.66
CA ASP A 100 13.40 -28.64 -21.33
C ASP A 100 11.87 -28.81 -21.20
N CYS A 101 11.40 -29.33 -20.06
CA CYS A 101 9.99 -29.61 -19.82
C CYS A 101 9.14 -28.35 -19.85
N ALA A 102 7.83 -28.49 -20.04
CA ALA A 102 6.89 -27.35 -20.05
C ALA A 102 6.63 -26.77 -18.65
N CYS A 103 6.88 -27.56 -17.58
CA CYS A 103 6.54 -27.16 -16.21
C CYS A 103 7.62 -26.31 -15.51
N ARG A 104 8.89 -26.38 -15.92
CA ARG A 104 9.99 -25.68 -15.26
C ARG A 104 9.90 -24.16 -15.46
N LYS A 105 10.02 -23.37 -14.36
CA LYS A 105 10.22 -21.90 -14.47
C LYS A 105 11.43 -21.60 -15.37
N PRO A 106 11.35 -20.64 -16.32
CA PRO A 106 10.33 -19.58 -16.41
C PRO A 106 9.06 -19.95 -17.21
N LYS A 107 8.89 -21.20 -17.67
CA LYS A 107 7.67 -21.62 -18.38
C LYS A 107 6.49 -21.72 -17.42
N LEU A 108 5.26 -21.51 -17.94
CA LEU A 108 4.03 -21.42 -17.15
C LEU A 108 3.28 -22.76 -17.03
N GLY A 109 3.77 -23.84 -17.66
CA GLY A 109 3.01 -25.08 -17.79
C GLY A 109 2.54 -25.70 -16.47
N MET A 110 3.31 -25.57 -15.37
CA MET A 110 2.88 -26.10 -14.07
C MET A 110 1.73 -25.33 -13.42
N VAL A 111 1.55 -24.06 -13.77
CA VAL A 111 0.50 -23.20 -13.20
C VAL A 111 -0.67 -22.98 -14.15
N GLN A 112 -0.62 -23.47 -15.40
CA GLN A 112 -1.60 -23.15 -16.43
C GLN A 112 -3.04 -23.49 -16.01
N ALA A 113 -3.27 -24.69 -15.50
CA ALA A 113 -4.60 -25.12 -15.04
C ALA A 113 -5.14 -24.27 -13.87
N PHE A 114 -4.25 -23.80 -13.00
CA PHE A 114 -4.61 -22.87 -11.91
C PHE A 114 -5.01 -21.51 -12.47
N LEU A 115 -4.28 -21.00 -13.45
CA LEU A 115 -4.58 -19.71 -14.10
C LEU A 115 -5.90 -19.77 -14.87
N ASP A 116 -6.19 -20.87 -15.53
CA ASP A 116 -7.44 -21.06 -16.26
C ASP A 116 -8.66 -21.15 -15.34
N ALA A 117 -8.46 -21.61 -14.10
CA ALA A 117 -9.51 -21.76 -13.08
C ALA A 117 -9.71 -20.53 -12.18
N ASN A 118 -8.79 -19.57 -12.20
CA ASN A 118 -8.82 -18.40 -11.31
C ASN A 118 -8.68 -17.11 -12.09
N ASP A 119 -9.53 -16.13 -11.77
CA ASP A 119 -9.41 -14.76 -12.29
C ASP A 119 -8.29 -14.06 -11.52
N LEU A 120 -7.13 -13.87 -12.17
CA LEU A 120 -5.95 -13.25 -11.56
C LEU A 120 -5.94 -11.74 -11.81
N ASP A 121 -5.89 -10.95 -10.74
CA ASP A 121 -5.57 -9.51 -10.82
C ASP A 121 -4.05 -9.35 -11.07
N LYS A 122 -3.67 -9.36 -12.35
CA LYS A 122 -2.25 -9.27 -12.75
C LYS A 122 -1.59 -7.96 -12.35
N ALA A 123 -2.34 -6.87 -12.33
CA ALA A 123 -1.81 -5.56 -11.96
C ALA A 123 -1.40 -5.47 -10.48
N HIS A 124 -2.07 -6.25 -9.63
CA HIS A 124 -1.83 -6.28 -8.18
C HIS A 124 -1.38 -7.67 -7.69
N SER A 125 -0.78 -8.48 -8.57
CA SER A 125 -0.16 -9.75 -8.22
C SER A 125 1.35 -9.70 -8.47
N PHE A 126 2.10 -10.53 -7.74
CA PHE A 126 3.56 -10.47 -7.73
C PHE A 126 4.17 -11.87 -7.76
N MET A 127 5.41 -11.95 -8.22
CA MET A 127 6.28 -13.11 -8.02
C MET A 127 7.48 -12.67 -7.18
N VAL A 128 7.78 -13.39 -6.10
CA VAL A 128 8.99 -13.20 -5.30
C VAL A 128 9.86 -14.43 -5.45
N GLY A 129 11.12 -14.23 -5.80
CA GLY A 129 12.10 -15.28 -5.98
C GLY A 129 13.54 -14.74 -5.96
N ASP A 130 14.50 -15.63 -5.77
CA ASP A 130 15.93 -15.28 -5.69
C ASP A 130 16.65 -15.37 -7.04
N ARG A 131 16.06 -16.10 -8.01
CA ARG A 131 16.71 -16.40 -9.28
C ARG A 131 16.13 -15.61 -10.45
N GLU A 132 16.94 -15.43 -11.49
CA GLU A 132 16.53 -14.79 -12.74
C GLU A 132 15.34 -15.51 -13.40
N THR A 133 15.24 -16.84 -13.24
CA THR A 133 14.10 -17.63 -13.74
C THR A 133 12.77 -17.26 -13.09
N ASP A 134 12.77 -16.70 -11.88
CA ASP A 134 11.57 -16.24 -11.18
C ASP A 134 11.10 -14.90 -11.75
N LEU A 135 12.03 -14.00 -12.04
CA LEU A 135 11.72 -12.72 -12.68
C LEU A 135 11.21 -12.91 -14.10
N GLN A 136 11.79 -13.86 -14.84
CA GLN A 136 11.30 -14.24 -16.17
C GLN A 136 9.94 -14.92 -16.09
N PHE A 137 9.70 -15.76 -15.07
CA PHE A 137 8.39 -16.36 -14.82
C PHE A 137 7.33 -15.27 -14.55
N ALA A 138 7.67 -14.26 -13.73
CA ALA A 138 6.81 -13.11 -13.48
C ALA A 138 6.46 -12.37 -14.77
N ALA A 139 7.45 -12.10 -15.63
CA ALA A 139 7.26 -11.46 -16.92
C ALA A 139 6.35 -12.26 -17.85
N ASN A 140 6.54 -13.59 -17.93
CA ASN A 140 5.72 -14.50 -18.72
C ASN A 140 4.27 -14.57 -18.21
N LEU A 141 4.08 -14.47 -16.89
CA LEU A 141 2.76 -14.46 -16.24
C LEU A 141 2.06 -13.09 -16.41
N GLY A 142 2.83 -12.04 -16.67
CA GLY A 142 2.34 -10.66 -16.77
C GLY A 142 2.10 -10.02 -15.39
N VAL A 143 2.88 -10.41 -14.38
CA VAL A 143 2.89 -9.82 -13.03
C VAL A 143 4.25 -9.19 -12.73
N GLN A 144 4.34 -8.41 -11.65
CA GLN A 144 5.62 -7.83 -11.27
C GLN A 144 6.51 -8.85 -10.53
N GLY A 145 7.76 -8.98 -10.98
CA GLY A 145 8.79 -9.77 -10.29
C GLY A 145 9.53 -8.95 -9.22
N MET A 146 9.76 -9.57 -8.08
CA MET A 146 10.54 -9.02 -6.97
C MET A 146 11.70 -9.98 -6.64
N ARG A 147 12.94 -9.49 -6.71
CA ARG A 147 14.10 -10.29 -6.30
C ARG A 147 14.25 -10.22 -4.79
N ILE A 148 14.57 -11.36 -4.19
CA ILE A 148 15.01 -11.46 -2.79
C ILE A 148 16.42 -12.04 -2.75
N THR A 149 17.28 -11.55 -1.84
CA THR A 149 18.68 -12.00 -1.73
C THR A 149 19.11 -12.02 -0.26
N LEU A 150 19.50 -13.18 0.25
CA LEU A 150 20.02 -13.31 1.61
C LEU A 150 21.35 -12.56 1.74
N GLY A 151 21.42 -11.57 2.64
CA GLY A 151 22.60 -10.73 2.81
C GLY A 151 22.89 -9.78 1.65
N GLY A 152 21.94 -9.63 0.73
CA GLY A 152 22.01 -8.71 -0.42
C GLY A 152 21.63 -7.27 -0.09
N PRO A 153 21.31 -6.46 -1.12
CA PRO A 153 20.88 -5.08 -0.95
C PRO A 153 19.63 -4.97 -0.06
N ALA A 154 19.51 -3.83 0.64
CA ALA A 154 18.40 -3.61 1.59
C ALA A 154 17.02 -3.69 0.94
N GLU A 155 16.91 -3.33 -0.34
CA GLU A 155 15.70 -3.42 -1.15
C GLU A 155 15.29 -4.84 -1.55
N GLU A 156 16.18 -5.82 -1.43
CA GLU A 156 15.96 -7.24 -1.73
C GLU A 156 15.72 -8.08 -0.45
N THR A 157 15.13 -7.48 0.56
CA THR A 157 14.74 -8.14 1.82
C THR A 157 13.24 -8.25 1.94
N TRP A 158 12.73 -9.22 2.72
CA TRP A 158 11.30 -9.39 2.95
C TRP A 158 10.60 -8.12 3.43
N PRO A 159 11.12 -7.34 4.41
CA PRO A 159 10.50 -6.08 4.81
C PRO A 159 10.39 -5.07 3.67
N ALA A 160 11.44 -4.92 2.85
CA ALA A 160 11.44 -3.97 1.73
C ALA A 160 10.49 -4.42 0.59
N ILE A 161 10.49 -5.72 0.26
CA ILE A 161 9.59 -6.30 -0.73
C ILE A 161 8.14 -6.13 -0.30
N THR A 162 7.82 -6.44 0.96
CA THR A 162 6.48 -6.25 1.53
C THR A 162 6.04 -4.80 1.43
N ALA A 163 6.89 -3.87 1.84
CA ALA A 163 6.62 -2.44 1.73
C ALA A 163 6.37 -2.01 0.27
N ARG A 164 7.12 -2.55 -0.70
CA ARG A 164 6.90 -2.27 -2.13
C ARG A 164 5.58 -2.83 -2.64
N ILE A 165 5.26 -4.08 -2.31
CA ILE A 165 3.99 -4.73 -2.69
C ILE A 165 2.80 -3.94 -2.12
N LEU A 166 2.84 -3.60 -0.84
CA LEU A 166 1.81 -2.82 -0.17
C LEU A 166 1.79 -1.37 -0.66
N GLY A 167 2.95 -0.79 -0.91
CA GLY A 167 3.11 0.57 -1.41
C GLY A 167 2.53 0.79 -2.80
N GLN A 168 2.65 -0.18 -3.70
CA GLN A 168 2.01 -0.12 -5.01
C GLN A 168 0.49 -0.21 -4.92
N ALA A 169 -0.04 -0.94 -3.92
CA ALA A 169 -1.47 -1.02 -3.65
C ALA A 169 -2.02 0.26 -2.97
N ARG A 170 -1.15 1.16 -2.49
CA ARG A 170 -1.53 2.36 -1.72
C ARG A 170 -0.93 3.64 -2.28
N ARG A 171 -0.71 3.66 -3.59
CA ARG A 171 -0.27 4.83 -4.35
C ARG A 171 -1.33 5.24 -5.35
N ALA A 172 -1.45 6.54 -5.55
CA ALA A 172 -2.26 7.09 -6.63
C ALA A 172 -1.64 8.35 -7.21
N ARG A 173 -1.92 8.57 -8.47
CA ARG A 173 -1.62 9.82 -9.16
C ARG A 173 -2.86 10.29 -9.89
N VAL A 174 -3.39 11.42 -9.49
CA VAL A 174 -4.57 12.04 -10.08
C VAL A 174 -4.19 13.38 -10.71
N GLN A 175 -4.68 13.61 -11.91
CA GLN A 175 -4.61 14.91 -12.57
C GLN A 175 -6.03 15.42 -12.83
N ARG A 176 -6.28 16.67 -12.47
CA ARG A 176 -7.53 17.37 -12.73
C ARG A 176 -7.20 18.66 -13.51
N LYS A 177 -7.81 18.78 -14.67
CA LYS A 177 -7.65 19.97 -15.52
C LYS A 177 -9.00 20.58 -15.81
N THR A 178 -9.14 21.86 -15.53
CA THR A 178 -10.31 22.69 -15.82
C THR A 178 -9.88 23.84 -16.76
N LYS A 179 -10.71 24.84 -16.90
CA LYS A 179 -10.32 26.09 -17.57
C LYS A 179 -9.53 27.03 -16.66
N GLU A 180 -9.75 26.88 -15.36
CA GLU A 180 -9.21 27.73 -14.28
C GLU A 180 -7.91 27.15 -13.70
N THR A 181 -7.78 25.81 -13.65
CA THR A 181 -6.64 25.14 -12.97
C THR A 181 -6.13 23.92 -13.74
N ASP A 182 -4.85 23.58 -13.51
CA ASP A 182 -4.25 22.30 -13.86
C ASP A 182 -3.54 21.75 -12.62
N VAL A 183 -4.14 20.76 -11.97
CA VAL A 183 -3.69 20.18 -10.69
C VAL A 183 -3.22 18.75 -10.89
N SER A 184 -2.02 18.43 -10.42
CA SER A 184 -1.48 17.07 -10.35
C SER A 184 -1.14 16.71 -8.92
N VAL A 185 -1.67 15.60 -8.43
CA VAL A 185 -1.41 15.06 -7.08
C VAL A 185 -0.92 13.63 -7.18
N GLU A 186 0.16 13.33 -6.47
CA GLU A 186 0.68 11.99 -6.26
C GLU A 186 0.79 11.72 -4.75
N VAL A 187 0.16 10.66 -4.26
CA VAL A 187 0.20 10.23 -2.86
C VAL A 187 0.80 8.83 -2.75
N ASP A 188 1.52 8.59 -1.65
CA ASP A 188 2.05 7.28 -1.27
C ASP A 188 1.77 7.06 0.23
N LEU A 189 0.71 6.29 0.52
CA LEU A 189 0.25 6.03 1.90
C LEU A 189 1.06 4.96 2.62
N SER A 190 2.03 4.33 1.95
CA SER A 190 2.85 3.26 2.51
C SER A 190 4.11 3.76 3.23
N ARG A 191 4.49 5.01 3.03
CA ARG A 191 5.73 5.59 3.59
C ARG A 191 5.62 7.07 3.87
N GLU A 192 6.30 7.51 4.90
CA GLU A 192 6.65 8.92 5.07
C GLU A 192 7.67 9.33 3.98
N GLY A 193 7.59 10.55 3.52
CA GLY A 193 8.53 11.05 2.50
C GLY A 193 8.53 12.56 2.42
N PRO A 194 9.47 13.15 1.68
CA PRO A 194 9.47 14.58 1.44
C PRO A 194 8.21 14.99 0.69
N SER A 195 7.64 16.12 1.08
CA SER A 195 6.57 16.77 0.33
C SER A 195 7.18 17.66 -0.76
N ASP A 196 6.57 17.64 -1.96
CA ASP A 196 6.90 18.55 -3.08
C ASP A 196 5.60 19.25 -3.47
N ILE A 197 5.34 20.40 -2.86
CA ILE A 197 4.07 21.09 -2.94
C ILE A 197 4.30 22.48 -3.54
N ALA A 198 3.52 22.82 -4.54
CA ALA A 198 3.56 24.11 -5.22
C ALA A 198 2.16 24.44 -5.78
N SER A 199 1.34 25.11 -4.99
CA SER A 199 0.03 25.65 -5.39
C SER A 199 0.10 27.08 -5.90
N GLY A 200 1.20 27.77 -5.63
CA GLY A 200 1.35 29.22 -5.86
C GLY A 200 0.94 30.07 -4.66
N LEU A 201 0.48 29.48 -3.56
CA LEU A 201 0.08 30.13 -2.31
C LEU A 201 0.95 29.61 -1.16
N GLY A 202 1.95 30.37 -0.74
CA GLY A 202 2.99 29.90 0.20
C GLY A 202 2.42 29.41 1.53
N PHE A 203 1.46 30.10 2.13
CA PHE A 203 0.84 29.64 3.37
C PHE A 203 -0.01 28.37 3.15
N PHE A 204 -0.70 28.26 2.02
CA PHE A 204 -1.48 27.06 1.69
C PHE A 204 -0.57 25.84 1.43
N ASP A 205 0.56 26.02 0.75
CA ASP A 205 1.57 24.98 0.57
C ASP A 205 2.05 24.45 1.91
N HIS A 206 2.36 25.35 2.86
CA HIS A 206 2.70 24.97 4.23
C HIS A 206 1.57 24.18 4.93
N MET A 207 0.31 24.53 4.73
CA MET A 207 -0.82 23.80 5.30
C MET A 207 -0.96 22.38 4.71
N LEU A 208 -0.78 22.23 3.41
CA LEU A 208 -0.78 20.91 2.77
C LEU A 208 0.38 20.03 3.25
N GLU A 209 1.55 20.63 3.50
CA GLU A 209 2.68 19.93 4.13
C GLU A 209 2.32 19.40 5.52
N GLN A 210 1.54 20.15 6.32
CA GLN A 210 1.10 19.67 7.64
C GLN A 210 0.23 18.41 7.51
N ILE A 211 -0.68 18.35 6.52
CA ILE A 211 -1.48 17.14 6.28
C ILE A 211 -0.58 15.95 5.97
N ALA A 212 0.35 16.08 5.05
CA ALA A 212 1.24 14.99 4.62
C ALA A 212 2.16 14.52 5.77
N LYS A 213 2.86 15.46 6.42
CA LYS A 213 3.80 15.18 7.51
C LYS A 213 3.12 14.52 8.71
N HIS A 214 2.01 15.08 9.17
CA HIS A 214 1.27 14.54 10.31
C HIS A 214 0.44 13.31 9.93
N GLY A 215 0.03 13.20 8.66
CA GLY A 215 -0.60 12.03 8.07
C GLY A 215 0.34 10.83 7.90
N GLY A 216 1.66 11.09 7.89
CA GLY A 216 2.68 10.04 7.73
C GLY A 216 2.70 9.43 6.34
N PHE A 217 2.42 10.23 5.30
CA PHE A 217 2.46 9.79 3.91
C PHE A 217 3.22 10.78 3.02
N ALA A 218 3.77 10.29 1.89
CA ALA A 218 4.42 11.17 0.92
C ALA A 218 3.38 11.85 0.02
N LEU A 219 3.57 13.15 -0.24
CA LEU A 219 2.69 13.96 -1.08
C LEU A 219 3.49 14.80 -2.07
N LYS A 220 3.14 14.70 -3.36
CA LYS A 220 3.51 15.69 -4.36
C LYS A 220 2.24 16.33 -4.89
N LEU A 221 2.19 17.65 -4.90
CA LEU A 221 1.07 18.43 -5.41
C LEU A 221 1.59 19.62 -6.20
N LYS A 222 1.14 19.74 -7.44
CA LYS A 222 1.42 20.91 -8.27
C LYS A 222 0.12 21.45 -8.83
N CYS A 223 -0.08 22.74 -8.69
CA CYS A 223 -1.22 23.45 -9.25
C CYS A 223 -0.74 24.66 -10.06
N ASN A 224 -1.27 24.79 -11.26
CA ASN A 224 -1.21 26.04 -12.03
C ASN A 224 -2.64 26.58 -12.13
N GLY A 225 -2.98 27.51 -11.26
CA GLY A 225 -4.31 28.11 -11.17
C GLY A 225 -4.35 29.57 -11.60
N ASP A 226 -5.55 30.08 -11.79
CA ASP A 226 -5.85 31.45 -12.22
C ASP A 226 -5.80 32.46 -11.04
N LEU A 227 -4.71 32.45 -10.28
CA LEU A 227 -4.50 33.32 -9.09
C LEU A 227 -4.64 34.82 -9.37
N GLN A 228 -4.63 35.25 -10.65
CA GLN A 228 -4.93 36.59 -11.06
C GLN A 228 -6.44 36.95 -10.91
N ILE A 229 -7.31 35.95 -10.76
CA ILE A 229 -8.74 36.11 -10.44
C ILE A 229 -8.90 36.14 -8.93
N ASP A 230 -8.67 35.00 -8.26
CA ASP A 230 -8.57 34.84 -6.81
C ASP A 230 -7.96 33.47 -6.45
N GLU A 231 -7.95 33.11 -5.18
CA GLU A 231 -7.40 31.87 -4.67
C GLU A 231 -8.43 30.71 -4.67
N HIS A 232 -9.70 30.97 -4.90
CA HIS A 232 -10.81 30.03 -4.71
C HIS A 232 -10.66 28.77 -5.54
N HIS A 233 -10.52 28.90 -6.86
CA HIS A 233 -10.40 27.74 -7.77
C HIS A 233 -9.15 26.90 -7.45
N THR A 234 -8.03 27.53 -7.11
CA THR A 234 -6.79 26.84 -6.72
C THR A 234 -7.01 26.01 -5.46
N VAL A 235 -7.58 26.58 -4.40
CA VAL A 235 -7.78 25.89 -3.10
C VAL A 235 -8.80 24.76 -3.25
N GLU A 236 -9.92 24.98 -3.95
CA GLU A 236 -10.95 23.97 -4.18
C GLU A 236 -10.42 22.80 -5.00
N ASP A 237 -9.81 23.07 -6.16
CA ASP A 237 -9.35 22.02 -7.08
C ASP A 237 -8.17 21.23 -6.50
N CYS A 238 -7.29 21.83 -5.70
CA CYS A 238 -6.29 21.12 -4.92
C CYS A 238 -6.94 20.16 -3.91
N ALA A 239 -7.99 20.61 -3.19
CA ALA A 239 -8.71 19.76 -2.23
C ALA A 239 -9.41 18.58 -2.92
N LEU A 240 -10.12 18.84 -4.01
CA LEU A 240 -10.80 17.81 -4.79
C LEU A 240 -9.82 16.76 -5.35
N THR A 241 -8.68 17.23 -5.89
CA THR A 241 -7.67 16.35 -6.48
C THR A 241 -6.93 15.54 -5.41
N LEU A 242 -6.59 16.15 -4.27
CA LEU A 242 -6.01 15.44 -3.12
C LEU A 242 -6.98 14.40 -2.55
N GLY A 243 -8.25 14.74 -2.39
CA GLY A 243 -9.27 13.80 -1.93
C GLY A 243 -9.44 12.61 -2.87
N ALA A 244 -9.46 12.87 -4.19
CA ALA A 244 -9.53 11.82 -5.20
C ALA A 244 -8.29 10.90 -5.15
N ALA A 245 -7.08 11.46 -5.03
CA ALA A 245 -5.84 10.69 -4.92
C ALA A 245 -5.80 9.83 -3.65
N LEU A 246 -6.20 10.38 -2.50
CA LEU A 246 -6.31 9.61 -1.25
C LEU A 246 -7.33 8.49 -1.38
N ARG A 247 -8.50 8.73 -1.97
CA ARG A 247 -9.54 7.74 -2.20
C ARG A 247 -9.06 6.60 -3.10
N GLU A 248 -8.36 6.93 -4.20
CA GLU A 248 -7.80 5.94 -5.12
C GLU A 248 -6.71 5.11 -4.43
N ALA A 249 -5.80 5.74 -3.68
CA ALA A 249 -4.74 5.06 -2.94
C ALA A 249 -5.27 4.17 -1.79
N LEU A 250 -6.46 4.46 -1.24
CA LEU A 250 -7.13 3.63 -0.23
C LEU A 250 -7.83 2.40 -0.84
N GLY A 251 -8.10 2.41 -2.15
CA GLY A 251 -8.76 1.32 -2.85
C GLY A 251 -10.08 0.88 -2.20
N ASP A 252 -10.22 -0.41 -1.97
CA ASP A 252 -11.40 -1.03 -1.34
C ASP A 252 -11.49 -0.81 0.18
N LYS A 253 -10.53 -0.08 0.76
CA LYS A 253 -10.43 0.25 2.19
C LYS A 253 -10.34 -0.98 3.10
N ARG A 254 -9.91 -2.12 2.57
CA ARG A 254 -9.75 -3.34 3.34
C ARG A 254 -8.62 -3.18 4.36
N GLY A 255 -8.86 -3.61 5.59
CA GLY A 255 -7.86 -3.63 6.67
C GLY A 255 -7.53 -2.28 7.28
N ILE A 256 -8.10 -1.15 6.82
CA ILE A 256 -7.83 0.16 7.43
C ILE A 256 -8.48 0.31 8.82
N ALA A 257 -7.93 1.17 9.66
CA ALA A 257 -8.52 1.52 10.96
C ALA A 257 -9.81 2.34 10.84
N ARG A 258 -10.03 2.99 9.69
CA ARG A 258 -11.22 3.76 9.31
C ARG A 258 -11.41 5.08 10.07
N TYR A 259 -11.16 5.14 11.38
CA TYR A 259 -11.45 6.28 12.25
C TYR A 259 -10.18 6.99 12.74
N GLY A 260 -10.29 8.30 13.03
CA GLY A 260 -9.19 9.08 13.57
C GLY A 260 -9.65 10.36 14.28
N PHE A 261 -8.84 10.85 15.23
CA PHE A 261 -9.18 11.92 16.16
C PHE A 261 -8.00 12.83 16.55
N LEU A 262 -8.27 14.08 16.78
CA LEU A 262 -7.88 15.17 17.71
C LEU A 262 -6.45 15.75 17.76
N LEU A 263 -6.34 17.11 17.92
CA LEU A 263 -5.08 17.82 18.17
C LEU A 263 -5.25 19.16 18.92
N ALA A 264 -4.33 19.47 19.87
CA ALA A 264 -4.06 20.80 20.43
C ALA A 264 -2.76 21.38 19.86
N MET A 265 -2.69 22.72 19.71
CA MET A 265 -1.50 23.46 19.28
C MET A 265 -1.45 24.82 19.98
N ASP A 266 -0.53 24.94 20.94
CA ASP A 266 -0.40 26.12 21.83
C ASP A 266 -1.76 26.54 22.43
N GLU A 267 -2.21 27.79 22.19
CA GLU A 267 -3.52 28.29 22.61
C GLU A 267 -4.68 27.84 21.71
N ALA A 268 -4.39 27.22 20.55
CA ALA A 268 -5.40 26.74 19.63
C ALA A 268 -5.67 25.24 19.83
N GLU A 269 -6.92 24.85 19.69
CA GLU A 269 -7.37 23.47 19.74
C GLU A 269 -8.25 23.17 18.53
N ALA A 270 -7.92 22.13 17.76
CA ALA A 270 -8.78 21.55 16.76
C ALA A 270 -9.25 20.18 17.19
N GLN A 271 -10.56 19.98 17.29
CA GLN A 271 -11.16 18.66 17.42
C GLN A 271 -11.55 18.18 16.04
N VAL A 272 -10.93 17.07 15.61
CA VAL A 272 -11.15 16.46 14.30
C VAL A 272 -11.69 15.06 14.50
N ALA A 273 -12.82 14.73 13.88
CA ALA A 273 -13.35 13.38 13.79
C ALA A 273 -13.49 13.00 12.32
N LEU A 274 -12.90 11.86 11.94
CA LEU A 274 -12.85 11.37 10.57
C LEU A 274 -13.40 9.94 10.50
N ASP A 275 -14.33 9.70 9.55
CA ASP A 275 -14.80 8.36 9.18
C ASP A 275 -14.69 8.18 7.65
N LEU A 276 -13.83 7.26 7.22
CA LEU A 276 -13.65 6.90 5.81
C LEU A 276 -14.79 5.99 5.30
N SER A 277 -16.03 6.38 5.58
CA SER A 277 -17.24 5.60 5.37
C SER A 277 -17.70 5.43 3.91
N GLY A 278 -17.09 6.11 2.96
CA GLY A 278 -17.58 6.19 1.58
C GLY A 278 -18.77 7.15 1.40
N ARG A 279 -19.30 7.74 2.46
CA ARG A 279 -20.42 8.68 2.46
C ARG A 279 -19.93 10.05 2.93
N PRO A 280 -19.77 11.02 2.02
CA PRO A 280 -19.26 12.34 2.38
C PRO A 280 -20.23 13.09 3.29
N TYR A 281 -19.71 13.69 4.34
CA TYR A 281 -20.42 14.61 5.19
C TYR A 281 -19.43 15.58 5.86
N PHE A 282 -19.73 16.86 5.92
CA PHE A 282 -18.84 17.84 6.48
C PHE A 282 -19.54 18.71 7.53
N VAL A 283 -18.89 18.87 8.70
CA VAL A 283 -19.33 19.77 9.77
C VAL A 283 -18.15 20.66 10.15
N TRP A 284 -18.43 21.96 10.25
CA TRP A 284 -17.47 22.95 10.66
C TRP A 284 -18.02 23.83 11.79
N GLU A 285 -17.25 23.94 12.86
CA GLU A 285 -17.50 24.84 13.97
C GLU A 285 -16.22 25.63 14.28
N GLY A 286 -16.20 26.90 13.96
CA GLY A 286 -15.08 27.80 14.22
C GLY A 286 -15.25 29.14 13.51
N LYS A 287 -14.63 30.17 14.06
CA LYS A 287 -14.59 31.50 13.45
C LYS A 287 -13.18 32.07 13.58
N PHE A 288 -12.66 32.57 12.47
CA PHE A 288 -11.37 33.25 12.45
C PHE A 288 -11.56 34.73 12.70
N SER A 289 -10.63 35.33 13.45
CA SER A 289 -10.63 36.76 13.75
C SER A 289 -10.04 37.63 12.64
N ARG A 290 -9.34 37.02 11.68
CA ARG A 290 -8.68 37.65 10.53
C ARG A 290 -9.30 37.17 9.24
N GLU A 291 -9.45 38.04 8.25
CA GLU A 291 -9.96 37.70 6.92
C GLU A 291 -8.96 36.87 6.10
N ARG A 292 -7.65 37.09 6.37
CA ARG A 292 -6.56 36.35 5.65
C ARG A 292 -5.43 36.01 6.60
N VAL A 293 -4.75 34.91 6.28
CA VAL A 293 -3.46 34.50 6.85
C VAL A 293 -2.51 34.20 5.69
N GLY A 294 -1.42 35.00 5.60
CA GLY A 294 -0.65 35.01 4.34
C GLY A 294 -1.55 35.44 3.17
N GLU A 295 -1.43 34.71 2.08
CA GLU A 295 -2.26 34.90 0.87
C GLU A 295 -3.61 34.18 0.94
N LEU A 296 -3.83 33.31 1.96
CA LEU A 296 -5.03 32.48 2.08
C LEU A 296 -6.18 33.22 2.77
N PRO A 297 -7.32 33.45 2.10
CA PRO A 297 -8.56 33.88 2.75
C PRO A 297 -9.04 32.80 3.74
N THR A 298 -9.39 33.21 4.96
CA THR A 298 -9.76 32.27 6.02
C THR A 298 -11.08 31.53 5.74
N GLU A 299 -11.98 32.14 4.95
CA GLU A 299 -13.21 31.49 4.49
C GLU A 299 -12.97 30.27 3.59
N LEU A 300 -11.82 30.19 2.92
CA LEU A 300 -11.45 29.03 2.09
C LEU A 300 -10.99 27.83 2.92
N VAL A 301 -10.69 27.98 4.20
CA VAL A 301 -10.28 26.86 5.06
C VAL A 301 -11.41 25.84 5.24
N PRO A 302 -12.63 26.23 5.69
CA PRO A 302 -13.74 25.27 5.73
C PRO A 302 -14.15 24.79 4.34
N HIS A 303 -14.01 25.62 3.30
CA HIS A 303 -14.29 25.22 1.92
C HIS A 303 -13.33 24.10 1.45
N PHE A 304 -12.03 24.23 1.70
CA PHE A 304 -11.03 23.19 1.45
C PHE A 304 -11.41 21.86 2.09
N PHE A 305 -11.71 21.85 3.39
CA PHE A 305 -12.04 20.60 4.09
C PHE A 305 -13.36 19.99 3.63
N ARG A 306 -14.32 20.79 3.21
CA ARG A 306 -15.56 20.29 2.58
C ARG A 306 -15.25 19.57 1.27
N SER A 307 -14.54 20.22 0.36
CA SER A 307 -14.16 19.66 -0.94
C SER A 307 -13.29 18.40 -0.80
N LEU A 308 -12.38 18.40 0.16
CA LEU A 308 -11.58 17.23 0.53
C LEU A 308 -12.47 16.06 1.00
N ALA A 309 -13.39 16.31 1.92
CA ALA A 309 -14.30 15.29 2.48
C ALA A 309 -15.21 14.70 1.39
N GLU A 310 -15.76 15.54 0.53
CA GLU A 310 -16.61 15.15 -0.60
C GLU A 310 -15.84 14.23 -1.57
N SER A 311 -14.66 14.64 -2.00
CA SER A 311 -13.85 13.91 -2.97
C SER A 311 -13.27 12.61 -2.38
N LEU A 312 -12.84 12.63 -1.12
CA LEU A 312 -12.37 11.45 -0.38
C LEU A 312 -13.48 10.44 -0.09
N GLY A 313 -14.74 10.88 -0.05
CA GLY A 313 -15.86 10.07 0.40
C GLY A 313 -15.83 9.82 1.90
N ALA A 314 -15.57 10.87 2.69
CA ALA A 314 -15.40 10.79 4.13
C ALA A 314 -16.42 11.67 4.89
N ALA A 315 -16.84 11.23 6.07
CA ALA A 315 -17.44 12.12 7.04
C ALA A 315 -16.31 12.80 7.83
N LEU A 316 -16.30 14.15 7.85
CA LEU A 316 -15.27 14.96 8.50
C LEU A 316 -15.93 16.04 9.34
N HIS A 317 -15.70 16.03 10.65
CA HIS A 317 -16.16 17.02 11.59
C HIS A 317 -14.97 17.74 12.18
N ILE A 318 -14.97 19.07 12.10
CA ILE A 318 -13.91 19.93 12.65
C ILE A 318 -14.54 21.00 13.53
N THR A 319 -14.11 21.06 14.78
CA THR A 319 -14.38 22.16 15.70
C THR A 319 -13.04 22.80 16.04
N VAL A 320 -12.91 24.14 15.88
CA VAL A 320 -11.66 24.85 16.17
C VAL A 320 -11.92 26.06 17.03
N ARG A 321 -11.03 26.30 18.02
CA ARG A 321 -11.01 27.47 18.89
C ARG A 321 -9.58 27.90 19.18
N GLY A 322 -9.38 29.19 19.43
CA GLY A 322 -8.10 29.82 19.73
C GLY A 322 -8.15 31.31 19.46
N ASP A 323 -7.06 31.99 19.78
CA ASP A 323 -6.95 33.44 19.64
C ASP A 323 -6.14 33.86 18.39
N ASN A 324 -5.28 32.95 17.87
CA ASN A 324 -4.45 33.22 16.70
C ASN A 324 -4.98 32.45 15.50
N SER A 325 -5.48 33.13 14.47
CA SER A 325 -6.03 32.51 13.26
C SER A 325 -5.02 31.63 12.51
N HIS A 326 -3.70 31.92 12.55
CA HIS A 326 -2.66 31.08 11.97
C HIS A 326 -2.61 29.72 12.71
N HIS A 327 -2.48 29.73 14.04
CA HIS A 327 -2.44 28.51 14.86
C HIS A 327 -3.74 27.71 14.75
N MET A 328 -4.89 28.39 14.69
CA MET A 328 -6.19 27.74 14.48
C MET A 328 -6.23 26.97 13.14
N ILE A 329 -5.80 27.60 12.05
CA ILE A 329 -5.77 26.96 10.73
C ILE A 329 -4.77 25.80 10.74
N GLU A 330 -3.56 26.02 11.21
CA GLU A 330 -2.52 25.00 11.26
C GLU A 330 -2.94 23.80 12.13
N SER A 331 -3.61 24.02 13.26
CA SER A 331 -4.14 22.95 14.11
C SER A 331 -5.19 22.09 13.37
N CYS A 332 -6.04 22.71 12.54
CA CYS A 332 -6.99 21.97 11.71
C CYS A 332 -6.26 21.05 10.69
N PHE A 333 -5.29 21.57 9.96
CA PHE A 333 -4.54 20.77 8.96
C PHE A 333 -3.71 19.66 9.61
N LYS A 334 -3.03 19.94 10.72
CA LYS A 334 -2.34 18.93 11.54
C LYS A 334 -3.32 17.90 12.10
N GLY A 335 -4.47 18.33 12.60
CA GLY A 335 -5.51 17.47 13.16
C GLY A 335 -6.06 16.51 12.11
N VAL A 336 -6.36 17.00 10.90
CA VAL A 336 -6.80 16.15 9.78
C VAL A 336 -5.68 15.19 9.38
N GLY A 337 -4.43 15.66 9.29
CA GLY A 337 -3.29 14.79 9.02
C GLY A 337 -3.17 13.65 10.05
N ARG A 338 -3.21 13.95 11.35
CA ARG A 338 -3.15 12.95 12.43
C ARG A 338 -4.33 11.99 12.42
N SER A 339 -5.52 12.47 12.12
CA SER A 339 -6.72 11.65 11.98
C SER A 339 -6.61 10.72 10.77
N LEU A 340 -6.10 11.21 9.64
CA LEU A 340 -5.78 10.37 8.48
C LEU A 340 -4.75 9.30 8.83
N ARG A 341 -3.66 9.63 9.52
CA ARG A 341 -2.64 8.65 9.94
C ARG A 341 -3.23 7.50 10.74
N GLN A 342 -4.18 7.78 11.61
CA GLN A 342 -4.90 6.74 12.37
C GLN A 342 -5.82 5.93 11.45
N ALA A 343 -6.64 6.61 10.67
CA ALA A 343 -7.70 6.01 9.86
C ALA A 343 -7.17 5.13 8.72
N ILE A 344 -6.04 5.49 8.11
CA ILE A 344 -5.43 4.76 6.99
C ILE A 344 -4.52 3.61 7.43
N ARG A 345 -4.23 3.46 8.71
CA ARG A 345 -3.40 2.38 9.22
C ARG A 345 -4.07 1.02 8.97
N LEU A 346 -3.27 0.06 8.54
CA LEU A 346 -3.73 -1.33 8.37
C LEU A 346 -3.61 -2.04 9.73
N ASP A 347 -4.75 -2.44 10.32
CA ASP A 347 -4.79 -3.09 11.64
C ASP A 347 -5.85 -4.19 11.77
N SER A 348 -6.55 -4.53 10.68
CA SER A 348 -7.57 -5.58 10.66
C SER A 348 -7.58 -6.38 9.35
N GLU A 349 -8.24 -7.55 9.39
CA GLU A 349 -8.52 -8.35 8.19
C GLU A 349 -9.93 -8.03 7.68
N GLY A 350 -10.06 -7.49 6.50
CA GLY A 350 -11.35 -7.23 5.89
C GLY A 350 -11.78 -5.76 5.89
N VAL A 351 -12.99 -5.50 5.39
CA VAL A 351 -13.58 -4.15 5.37
C VAL A 351 -14.15 -3.83 6.74
N PRO A 352 -13.76 -2.72 7.39
CA PRO A 352 -14.21 -2.36 8.74
C PRO A 352 -15.66 -1.85 8.71
N SER A 353 -16.57 -2.69 8.30
CA SER A 353 -18.01 -2.40 8.18
C SER A 353 -18.83 -3.67 8.42
N SER A 354 -19.86 -3.58 9.26
CA SER A 354 -20.82 -4.67 9.46
C SER A 354 -21.62 -5.01 8.18
N LYS A 355 -21.62 -4.11 7.19
CA LYS A 355 -22.26 -4.30 5.88
C LYS A 355 -21.34 -4.94 4.83
N GLY A 356 -20.05 -5.18 5.17
CA GLY A 356 -19.05 -5.73 4.25
C GLY A 356 -18.56 -4.80 3.14
N THR A 357 -19.05 -3.56 3.09
CA THR A 357 -18.68 -2.50 2.12
C THR A 357 -18.58 -1.14 2.81
N LEU A 358 -17.78 -0.24 2.25
CA LEU A 358 -17.64 1.18 2.64
C LEU A 358 -17.81 2.08 1.42
#